data_815856d20bea9648e35ff0db9d077709
#
_entry.id   815856d20bea9648e35ff0db9d077709
#
_cell.length_a   1.000
_cell.length_b   1.000
_cell.length_c   1.000
_cell.angle_alpha   90.00
_cell.angle_beta   90.00
_cell.angle_gamma   90.00
#
_symmetry.space_group_name_H-M   'P 1'
#
loop_
_entity.id
_entity.type
_entity.pdbx_description
1 polymer ?
#
loop_
_entity_poly.entity_id
_entity_poly.type
_entity_poly.pdbx_seq_one_letter_code
_entity_poly.pdbx_strand_id
1 'polypeptide(L)'
;MTPNVTSVRQTILDAILTKFRAMEADQPVSDPYGITWSTVALGPLAGFDQRKRYSLGLVPVPEKETFQMPYVMCFLTVNVEFRVTRNQDDVSPGHLAEQALCVIKRALTEDRTWGQRAIDTKIAGSEVDLVTYADRSVEGVCMATIQYRYNYEDPRNPTPDLG
;
A
#
# COMPACT_ATOMS: atom_id res chain seq x y z
N MET A 1 -22.11 9.02 16.96
CA MET A 1 -21.89 7.57 16.87
C MET A 1 -21.43 7.25 15.46
N THR A 2 -20.23 6.74 15.31
CA THR A 2 -19.72 6.32 14.00
C THR A 2 -20.42 5.01 13.64
N PRO A 3 -21.01 4.89 12.43
CA PRO A 3 -21.61 3.63 12.01
C PRO A 3 -20.56 2.52 12.00
N ASN A 4 -20.84 1.43 12.69
CA ASN A 4 -19.96 0.26 12.69
C ASN A 4 -20.24 -0.61 11.46
N VAL A 5 -19.99 -0.03 10.29
CA VAL A 5 -20.15 -0.72 9.00
C VAL A 5 -18.82 -0.68 8.27
N THR A 6 -18.07 -1.76 8.42
CA THR A 6 -16.75 -1.87 7.77
C THR A 6 -16.81 -2.97 6.70
N SER A 7 -16.67 -2.59 5.45
CA SER A 7 -16.64 -3.52 4.33
C SER A 7 -15.35 -4.34 4.32
N VAL A 8 -15.34 -5.47 3.62
CA VAL A 8 -14.12 -6.26 3.39
C VAL A 8 -13.05 -5.40 2.72
N ARG A 9 -13.43 -4.58 1.76
CA ARG A 9 -12.52 -3.62 1.11
C ARG A 9 -11.84 -2.71 2.12
N GLN A 10 -12.60 -2.13 3.02
CA GLN A 10 -12.07 -1.24 4.06
C GLN A 10 -11.12 -1.98 5.00
N THR A 11 -11.46 -3.20 5.42
CA THR A 11 -10.58 -3.99 6.30
C THR A 11 -9.25 -4.32 5.63
N ILE A 12 -9.24 -4.56 4.32
CA ILE A 12 -8.01 -4.80 3.55
C ILE A 12 -7.17 -3.52 3.50
N LEU A 13 -7.77 -2.38 3.16
CA LEU A 13 -7.08 -1.10 3.14
C LEU A 13 -6.49 -0.74 4.50
N ASP A 14 -7.24 -0.96 5.57
CA ASP A 14 -6.78 -0.72 6.94
C ASP A 14 -5.61 -1.64 7.31
N ALA A 15 -5.64 -2.91 6.86
CA ALA A 15 -4.56 -3.85 7.10
C ALA A 15 -3.27 -3.44 6.37
N ILE A 16 -3.38 -2.99 5.14
CA ILE A 16 -2.24 -2.46 4.37
C ILE A 16 -1.67 -1.22 5.05
N LEU A 17 -2.52 -0.29 5.42
CA LEU A 17 -2.14 0.93 6.10
C LEU A 17 -1.43 0.64 7.43
N THR A 18 -1.96 -0.27 8.22
CA THR A 18 -1.38 -0.72 9.49
C THR A 18 0.01 -1.33 9.27
N LYS A 19 0.18 -2.14 8.24
CA LYS A 19 1.47 -2.74 7.89
C LYS A 19 2.54 -1.67 7.65
N PHE A 20 2.24 -0.66 6.86
CA PHE A 20 3.18 0.43 6.58
C PHE A 20 3.37 1.37 7.75
N ARG A 21 2.33 1.66 8.54
CA ARG A 21 2.45 2.47 9.76
C ARG A 21 3.31 1.83 10.83
N ALA A 22 3.37 0.51 10.89
CA ALA A 22 4.28 -0.19 11.79
C ALA A 22 5.76 0.08 11.46
N MET A 23 6.06 0.60 10.27
CA MET A 23 7.40 0.98 9.84
C MET A 23 7.66 2.50 9.97
N GLU A 24 6.78 3.26 10.62
CA GLU A 24 7.02 4.68 10.89
C GLU A 24 8.07 4.90 11.99
N ALA A 25 8.70 6.09 11.97
CA ALA A 25 9.81 6.42 12.84
C ALA A 25 9.52 6.33 14.35
N ASP A 26 8.28 6.57 14.73
CA ASP A 26 7.86 6.61 16.14
C ASP A 26 7.45 5.23 16.68
N GLN A 27 7.56 4.18 15.88
CA GLN A 27 7.19 2.84 16.30
C GLN A 27 8.33 2.15 17.06
N PRO A 28 8.03 1.41 18.13
CA PRO A 28 9.05 0.77 18.97
C PRO A 28 9.70 -0.46 18.31
N VAL A 29 9.22 -0.91 17.17
CA VAL A 29 9.74 -2.09 16.48
C VAL A 29 10.83 -1.65 15.52
N SER A 30 11.99 -2.33 15.59
CA SER A 30 13.03 -2.16 14.59
C SER A 30 12.47 -2.51 13.20
N ASP A 31 12.69 -1.63 12.25
CA ASP A 31 12.25 -1.84 10.87
C ASP A 31 12.92 -3.09 10.29
N PRO A 32 12.18 -4.17 10.02
CA PRO A 32 12.76 -5.41 9.49
C PRO A 32 13.21 -5.27 8.02
N TYR A 33 12.86 -4.16 7.37
CA TYR A 33 13.14 -3.93 5.96
C TYR A 33 14.22 -2.88 5.70
N GLY A 34 14.71 -2.20 6.74
CA GLY A 34 15.78 -1.21 6.63
C GLY A 34 15.35 0.19 6.20
N ILE A 35 14.05 0.46 6.08
CA ILE A 35 13.51 1.78 5.78
C ILE A 35 12.47 2.17 6.81
N THR A 36 12.63 3.38 7.34
CA THR A 36 11.67 3.97 8.27
C THR A 36 10.90 5.08 7.58
N TRP A 37 9.59 4.91 7.46
CA TRP A 37 8.73 5.91 6.84
C TRP A 37 8.49 7.09 7.78
N SER A 38 8.71 8.30 7.27
CA SER A 38 8.43 9.52 8.04
C SER A 38 6.94 9.85 8.06
N THR A 39 6.22 9.46 7.03
CA THR A 39 4.78 9.67 6.91
C THR A 39 4.16 8.53 6.10
N VAL A 40 3.09 7.97 6.65
CA VAL A 40 2.23 6.99 5.97
C VAL A 40 0.79 7.45 6.10
N ALA A 41 0.10 7.60 4.98
CA ALA A 41 -1.29 8.04 4.99
C ALA A 41 -2.12 7.41 3.89
N LEU A 42 -3.42 7.38 4.08
CA LEU A 42 -4.38 7.05 3.03
C LEU A 42 -4.63 8.33 2.22
N GLY A 43 -4.18 8.34 0.98
CA GLY A 43 -4.31 9.48 0.08
C GLY A 43 -3.04 9.76 -0.73
N PRO A 44 -3.12 10.69 -1.68
CA PRO A 44 -2.00 11.02 -2.57
C PRO A 44 -0.89 11.79 -1.87
N LEU A 45 0.32 11.68 -2.39
CA LEU A 45 1.52 12.37 -1.86
C LEU A 45 1.45 13.91 -1.91
N ALA A 46 0.60 14.48 -2.75
CA ALA A 46 0.53 15.93 -2.95
C ALA A 46 0.25 16.74 -1.67
N GLY A 47 -0.32 16.12 -0.64
CA GLY A 47 -0.57 16.74 0.66
C GLY A 47 0.55 16.55 1.68
N PHE A 48 1.64 15.89 1.33
CA PHE A 48 2.70 15.54 2.27
C PHE A 48 3.79 16.60 2.33
N ASP A 49 4.39 16.72 3.52
CA ASP A 49 5.54 17.62 3.74
C ASP A 49 6.75 17.11 2.95
N GLN A 50 7.20 17.92 1.99
CA GLN A 50 8.35 17.60 1.13
C GLN A 50 9.68 17.52 1.89
N ARG A 51 9.74 17.98 3.11
CA ARG A 51 10.95 17.87 3.97
C ARG A 51 11.10 16.50 4.61
N LYS A 52 10.06 15.68 4.59
CA LYS A 52 10.11 14.32 5.11
C LYS A 52 10.92 13.43 4.17
N ARG A 53 11.83 12.63 4.75
CA ARG A 53 12.75 11.80 3.96
C ARG A 53 12.06 10.69 3.19
N TYR A 54 11.15 9.97 3.85
CA TYR A 54 10.39 8.88 3.26
C TYR A 54 8.91 9.12 3.51
N SER A 55 8.17 9.32 2.44
CA SER A 55 6.72 9.50 2.51
C SER A 55 6.01 8.46 1.66
N LEU A 56 4.92 7.94 2.17
CA LEU A 56 4.13 6.90 1.51
C LEU A 56 2.65 7.25 1.56
N GLY A 57 1.99 7.13 0.42
CA GLY A 57 0.56 7.32 0.29
C GLY A 57 -0.10 6.10 -0.34
N LEU A 58 -1.18 5.63 0.27
CA LEU A 58 -2.02 4.57 -0.29
C LEU A 58 -3.18 5.22 -1.05
N VAL A 59 -3.27 4.97 -2.35
CA VAL A 59 -4.32 5.51 -3.21
C VAL A 59 -5.11 4.36 -3.82
N PRO A 60 -6.26 4.00 -3.26
CA PRO A 60 -7.13 3.01 -3.88
C PRO A 60 -7.73 3.59 -5.17
N VAL A 61 -7.69 2.82 -6.25
CA VAL A 61 -8.33 3.16 -7.51
C VAL A 61 -9.67 2.43 -7.65
N PRO A 62 -10.54 2.84 -8.59
CA PRO A 62 -11.81 2.15 -8.83
C PRO A 62 -11.60 0.67 -9.05
N GLU A 63 -12.39 -0.16 -8.35
CA GLU A 63 -12.27 -1.59 -8.44
C GLU A 63 -13.23 -2.20 -9.45
N LYS A 64 -12.86 -3.37 -9.97
CA LYS A 64 -13.75 -4.21 -10.76
C LYS A 64 -14.45 -5.21 -9.86
N GLU A 65 -15.76 -5.32 -10.02
CA GLU A 65 -16.57 -6.32 -9.37
C GLU A 65 -17.19 -7.26 -10.39
N THR A 66 -17.14 -8.54 -10.11
CA THR A 66 -17.78 -9.58 -10.93
C THR A 66 -18.73 -10.39 -10.07
N PHE A 67 -19.97 -10.42 -10.47
CA PHE A 67 -21.00 -11.17 -9.80
C PHE A 67 -20.85 -12.67 -10.07
N GLN A 68 -20.68 -13.45 -9.01
CA GLN A 68 -20.56 -14.91 -9.05
C GLN A 68 -21.38 -15.50 -7.91
N MET A 69 -22.69 -15.63 -8.09
CA MET A 69 -23.58 -16.12 -7.03
C MET A 69 -22.97 -17.30 -6.26
N PRO A 70 -22.95 -17.32 -4.94
CA PRO A 70 -23.49 -16.29 -4.01
C PRO A 70 -22.49 -15.20 -3.62
N TYR A 71 -21.43 -15.03 -4.38
CA TYR A 71 -20.33 -14.12 -4.07
C TYR A 71 -20.20 -12.99 -5.07
N VAL A 72 -19.55 -11.93 -4.63
CA VAL A 72 -19.05 -10.87 -5.50
C VAL A 72 -17.52 -10.95 -5.49
N MET A 73 -16.94 -11.18 -6.65
CA MET A 73 -15.49 -11.19 -6.83
C MET A 73 -14.99 -9.78 -7.14
N CYS A 74 -14.02 -9.34 -6.40
CA CYS A 74 -13.47 -7.98 -6.51
C CYS A 74 -11.98 -7.99 -6.79
N PHE A 75 -11.55 -7.04 -7.62
CA PHE A 75 -10.14 -6.77 -7.89
C PHE A 75 -9.85 -5.33 -7.52
N LEU A 76 -9.35 -5.14 -6.30
CA LEU A 76 -8.97 -3.84 -5.79
C LEU A 76 -7.54 -3.53 -6.22
N THR A 77 -7.35 -2.45 -6.95
CA THR A 77 -6.00 -1.94 -7.23
C THR A 77 -5.67 -0.82 -6.25
N VAL A 78 -4.52 -0.93 -5.63
CA VAL A 78 -3.97 0.09 -4.73
C VAL A 78 -2.67 0.59 -5.31
N ASN A 79 -2.60 1.89 -5.54
CA ASN A 79 -1.34 2.55 -5.87
C ASN A 79 -0.65 2.96 -4.57
N VAL A 80 0.52 2.39 -4.34
CA VAL A 80 1.38 2.80 -3.23
C VAL A 80 2.36 3.82 -3.78
N GLU A 81 2.03 5.08 -3.59
CA GLU A 81 2.88 6.19 -3.99
C GLU A 81 3.95 6.43 -2.92
N PHE A 82 5.17 6.73 -3.34
CA PHE A 82 6.23 7.05 -2.40
C PHE A 82 7.12 8.17 -2.89
N ARG A 83 7.72 8.86 -1.95
CA ARG A 83 8.74 9.88 -2.20
C ARG A 83 9.92 9.63 -1.28
N VAL A 84 11.11 9.69 -1.86
CA VAL A 84 12.37 9.60 -1.12
C VAL A 84 13.14 10.90 -1.32
N THR A 85 13.53 11.54 -0.22
CA THR A 85 14.37 12.73 -0.24
C THR A 85 15.74 12.36 0.28
N ARG A 86 16.76 12.68 -0.48
CA ARG A 86 18.14 12.36 -0.16
C ARG A 86 18.75 13.38 0.80
N ASN A 87 19.60 12.91 1.72
CA ASN A 87 20.53 13.73 2.48
C ASN A 87 21.86 13.84 1.73
N GLN A 88 22.73 14.77 2.14
CA GLN A 88 24.02 15.02 1.46
C GLN A 88 24.94 13.80 1.38
N ASP A 89 24.91 12.94 2.40
CA ASP A 89 25.80 11.77 2.51
C ASP A 89 25.20 10.49 1.92
N ASP A 90 24.01 10.56 1.34
CA ASP A 90 23.32 9.39 0.78
C ASP A 90 23.86 9.06 -0.62
N VAL A 91 23.64 7.81 -1.03
CA VAL A 91 23.73 7.38 -2.42
C VAL A 91 22.72 8.12 -3.31
N SER A 92 22.78 7.91 -4.61
CA SER A 92 21.89 8.61 -5.55
C SER A 92 20.42 8.44 -5.21
N PRO A 93 19.55 9.45 -5.49
CA PRO A 93 18.12 9.33 -5.26
C PRO A 93 17.48 8.13 -5.95
N GLY A 94 17.92 7.79 -7.15
CA GLY A 94 17.45 6.61 -7.87
C GLY A 94 17.72 5.31 -7.13
N HIS A 95 18.89 5.18 -6.53
CA HIS A 95 19.23 4.00 -5.72
C HIS A 95 18.34 3.88 -4.48
N LEU A 96 18.11 4.99 -3.79
CA LEU A 96 17.20 5.03 -2.65
C LEU A 96 15.75 4.69 -3.04
N ALA A 97 15.30 5.15 -4.21
CA ALA A 97 13.98 4.85 -4.72
C ALA A 97 13.82 3.36 -5.03
N GLU A 98 14.83 2.73 -5.61
CA GLU A 98 14.79 1.27 -5.85
C GLU A 98 14.78 0.47 -4.55
N GLN A 99 15.50 0.90 -3.54
CA GLN A 99 15.44 0.30 -2.21
C GLN A 99 14.04 0.45 -1.59
N ALA A 100 13.46 1.64 -1.67
CA ALA A 100 12.11 1.89 -1.18
C ALA A 100 11.07 1.02 -1.91
N LEU A 101 11.19 0.91 -3.22
CA LEU A 101 10.32 0.06 -4.02
C LEU A 101 10.44 -1.42 -3.63
N CYS A 102 11.65 -1.90 -3.37
CA CYS A 102 11.88 -3.26 -2.89
C CYS A 102 11.17 -3.52 -1.54
N VAL A 103 11.29 -2.58 -0.62
CA VAL A 103 10.62 -2.65 0.69
C VAL A 103 9.10 -2.67 0.54
N ILE A 104 8.55 -1.82 -0.32
CA ILE A 104 7.11 -1.77 -0.58
C ILE A 104 6.61 -3.09 -1.15
N LYS A 105 7.28 -3.62 -2.18
CA LYS A 105 6.91 -4.91 -2.78
C LYS A 105 6.94 -6.04 -1.77
N ARG A 106 7.97 -6.09 -0.94
CA ARG A 106 8.12 -7.09 0.10
C ARG A 106 7.00 -7.00 1.14
N ALA A 107 6.70 -5.80 1.61
CA ALA A 107 5.62 -5.59 2.57
C ALA A 107 4.25 -5.98 2.01
N LEU A 108 3.99 -5.69 0.73
CA LEU A 108 2.72 -6.03 0.08
C LEU A 108 2.54 -7.53 -0.15
N THR A 109 3.61 -8.29 -0.26
CA THR A 109 3.55 -9.72 -0.62
C THR A 109 3.88 -10.67 0.52
N GLU A 110 4.27 -10.17 1.68
CA GLU A 110 4.60 -10.98 2.85
C GLU A 110 3.39 -11.77 3.37
N ASP A 111 2.24 -11.12 3.48
CA ASP A 111 0.96 -11.78 3.72
C ASP A 111 -0.01 -11.42 2.58
N ARG A 112 -0.05 -12.27 1.58
CA ARG A 112 -0.84 -12.04 0.37
C ARG A 112 -2.35 -12.08 0.60
N THR A 113 -2.78 -12.60 1.73
CA THR A 113 -4.20 -12.74 2.08
C THR A 113 -4.68 -11.68 3.07
N TRP A 114 -3.77 -10.88 3.61
CA TRP A 114 -4.10 -9.85 4.60
C TRP A 114 -4.89 -10.40 5.78
N GLY A 115 -4.38 -11.47 6.38
CA GLY A 115 -5.04 -12.13 7.49
C GLY A 115 -6.33 -12.84 7.07
N GLN A 116 -6.33 -13.48 5.92
CA GLN A 116 -7.48 -14.21 5.33
C GLN A 116 -8.68 -13.30 4.96
N ARG A 117 -8.42 -12.03 4.72
CA ARG A 117 -9.44 -11.09 4.20
C ARG A 117 -9.48 -11.06 2.68
N ALA A 118 -8.38 -11.43 2.04
CA ALA A 118 -8.23 -11.47 0.60
C ALA A 118 -7.85 -12.87 0.13
N ILE A 119 -8.04 -13.12 -1.15
CA ILE A 119 -7.65 -14.37 -1.81
C ILE A 119 -6.17 -14.32 -2.18
N ASP A 120 -5.75 -13.22 -2.80
CA ASP A 120 -4.38 -13.06 -3.27
C ASP A 120 -4.04 -11.58 -3.49
N THR A 121 -2.75 -11.27 -3.41
CA THR A 121 -2.18 -9.96 -3.72
C THR A 121 -1.07 -10.14 -4.73
N LYS A 122 -1.12 -9.38 -5.82
CA LYS A 122 -0.11 -9.39 -6.88
C LYS A 122 0.39 -7.99 -7.16
N ILE A 123 1.68 -7.87 -7.38
CA ILE A 123 2.25 -6.63 -7.90
C ILE A 123 1.89 -6.52 -9.37
N ALA A 124 1.12 -5.51 -9.73
CA ALA A 124 0.68 -5.28 -11.10
C ALA A 124 1.69 -4.48 -11.92
N GLY A 125 2.49 -3.65 -11.26
CA GLY A 125 3.52 -2.86 -11.91
C GLY A 125 4.18 -1.89 -10.94
N SER A 126 5.23 -1.24 -11.39
CA SER A 126 5.92 -0.23 -10.61
C SER A 126 6.64 0.75 -11.53
N GLU A 127 6.77 1.96 -11.09
CA GLU A 127 7.43 3.03 -11.82
C GLU A 127 8.16 3.95 -10.85
N VAL A 128 9.33 4.42 -11.28
CA VAL A 128 10.12 5.41 -10.56
C VAL A 128 10.34 6.59 -11.49
N ASP A 129 9.92 7.78 -11.07
CA ASP A 129 10.13 9.01 -11.81
C ASP A 129 11.44 9.68 -11.34
N LEU A 130 12.48 9.52 -12.13
CA LEU A 130 13.81 10.06 -11.84
C LEU A 130 13.95 11.55 -12.22
N VAL A 131 12.96 12.13 -12.91
CA VAL A 131 13.10 13.46 -13.54
C VAL A 131 12.47 14.56 -12.71
N THR A 132 11.54 14.23 -11.83
CA THR A 132 10.61 15.19 -11.25
C THR A 132 11.27 16.21 -10.31
N TYR A 133 12.35 15.88 -9.61
CA TYR A 133 12.90 16.73 -8.56
C TYR A 133 14.42 16.90 -8.60
N ALA A 134 14.93 17.09 -9.79
CA ALA A 134 16.30 17.48 -10.10
C ALA A 134 17.37 16.80 -9.23
N ASP A 135 17.65 17.03 -8.04
CA ASP A 135 18.78 16.44 -7.31
C ASP A 135 18.47 15.95 -5.89
N ARG A 136 17.24 16.13 -5.40
CA ARG A 136 16.95 15.90 -3.98
C ARG A 136 15.93 14.82 -3.69
N SER A 137 14.91 14.69 -4.51
CA SER A 137 13.88 13.69 -4.26
C SER A 137 13.43 12.98 -5.52
N VAL A 138 12.98 11.75 -5.32
CA VAL A 138 12.44 10.89 -6.37
C VAL A 138 11.10 10.37 -5.90
N GLU A 139 10.14 10.39 -6.79
CA GLU A 139 8.84 9.79 -6.58
C GLU A 139 8.71 8.50 -7.35
N GLY A 140 7.87 7.62 -6.86
CA GLY A 140 7.52 6.40 -7.56
C GLY A 140 6.17 5.87 -7.11
N VAL A 141 5.73 4.84 -7.79
CA VAL A 141 4.49 4.14 -7.49
C VAL A 141 4.68 2.64 -7.64
N CYS A 142 4.12 1.90 -6.71
CA CYS A 142 3.96 0.46 -6.82
C CYS A 142 2.47 0.15 -6.86
N MET A 143 2.02 -0.51 -7.92
CA MET A 143 0.63 -0.89 -8.09
C MET A 143 0.46 -2.34 -7.65
N ALA A 144 -0.47 -2.58 -6.72
CA ALA A 144 -0.85 -3.91 -6.29
C ALA A 144 -2.31 -4.16 -6.61
N THR A 145 -2.62 -5.35 -7.09
CA THR A 145 -3.99 -5.82 -7.28
C THR A 145 -4.30 -6.86 -6.22
N ILE A 146 -5.33 -6.59 -5.44
CA ILE A 146 -5.80 -7.47 -4.38
C ILE A 146 -7.11 -8.10 -4.82
N GLN A 147 -7.09 -9.40 -4.96
CA GLN A 147 -8.29 -10.19 -5.28
C GLN A 147 -8.95 -10.58 -3.97
N TYR A 148 -10.21 -10.20 -3.81
CA TYR A 148 -11.01 -10.62 -2.67
C TYR A 148 -12.44 -10.88 -3.12
N ARG A 149 -13.23 -11.48 -2.25
CA ARG A 149 -14.64 -11.64 -2.50
C ARG A 149 -15.42 -11.49 -1.20
N TYR A 150 -16.67 -11.15 -1.33
CA TYR A 150 -17.57 -11.06 -0.20
C TYR A 150 -18.91 -11.74 -0.53
N ASN A 151 -19.67 -12.04 0.51
CA ASN A 151 -21.01 -12.60 0.33
C ASN A 151 -21.92 -11.53 -0.27
N TYR A 152 -22.64 -11.87 -1.33
CA TYR A 152 -23.54 -10.94 -2.03
C TYR A 152 -24.52 -10.23 -1.11
N GLU A 153 -25.00 -10.90 -0.08
CA GLU A 153 -25.95 -10.33 0.88
C GLU A 153 -25.30 -9.48 1.97
N ASP A 154 -23.98 -9.61 2.17
CA ASP A 154 -23.27 -8.86 3.20
C ASP A 154 -21.84 -8.52 2.77
N PRO A 155 -21.59 -7.28 2.32
CA PRO A 155 -20.26 -6.85 1.89
C PRO A 155 -19.21 -6.78 3.01
N ARG A 156 -19.61 -7.03 4.26
CA ARG A 156 -18.69 -7.13 5.41
C ARG A 156 -18.16 -8.53 5.62
N ASN A 157 -18.76 -9.52 4.97
CA ASN A 157 -18.43 -10.93 5.18
C ASN A 157 -17.42 -11.42 4.14
N PRO A 158 -16.14 -11.56 4.49
CA PRO A 158 -15.15 -12.09 3.57
C PRO A 158 -15.37 -13.58 3.35
N THR A 159 -15.15 -14.01 2.12
CA THR A 159 -15.21 -15.44 1.76
C THR A 159 -13.93 -15.82 1.00
N PRO A 160 -12.75 -15.79 1.68
CA PRO A 160 -11.47 -16.02 1.04
C PRO A 160 -11.26 -17.48 0.65
N ASP A 161 -11.88 -18.39 1.36
CA ASP A 161 -11.77 -19.82 1.07
C ASP A 161 -12.55 -20.16 -0.21
N LEU A 162 -11.84 -20.68 -1.15
CA LEU A 162 -12.40 -21.11 -2.46
C LEU A 162 -12.88 -22.56 -2.42
N GLY A 163 -12.81 -23.18 -1.26
CA GLY A 163 -13.29 -24.55 -1.03
C GLY A 163 -12.38 -25.61 -1.58
#